data_2ae5e9654c1932fa65498e0e236715ba
#
_entry.id   2ae5e9654c1932fa65498e0e236715ba
#
_cell.length_a   1.000
_cell.length_b   1.000
_cell.length_c   1.000
_cell.angle_alpha   90.00
_cell.angle_beta   90.00
_cell.angle_gamma   90.00
#
_symmetry.space_group_name_H-M   'P 1'
#
loop_
_entity.id
_entity.type
_entity.pdbx_description
1 polymer ?
#
loop_
_entity_poly.entity_id
_entity_poly.type
_entity_poly.pdbx_seq_one_letter_code
_entity_poly.pdbx_strand_id
1 'polypeptide(L)'
;MAVYWGEKRYHSLDYYLKNTYGSKLYKLSLNGGMTCPNRDGTCGTRGCIFCSQGGSGDFAESPSETIREQIEHGKSKIAAKYGGGSYIAYFQAYTNTYAPVDYLRKIFTEAIMHPDIRILSVATRPDCLGEDILNLLHELNQIKPVWIELGLQTIHEDTASYIRRGYDLPVFEHALKRLRQLGIPVIVHTILGLPGEDIKQNLETMHYLNEHHIQGIKLQLLHVLKYTDLADDYLTGRFSVYSMEEYFEVLSSCICNLSPDIVIHRLTGDGPKDLLIAPTWSTNKRHVLNQMQSWFKIHDIWQGKEL
;
A
#
# COMPACT_ATOMS: atom_id res chain seq x y z
N MET A 1 -12.83 -5.46 -26.11
CA MET A 1 -11.46 -5.84 -26.55
C MET A 1 -10.54 -5.74 -25.36
N ALA A 2 -9.61 -6.70 -25.21
CA ALA A 2 -8.64 -6.64 -24.12
C ALA A 2 -7.80 -5.36 -24.19
N VAL A 3 -7.70 -4.64 -23.09
CA VAL A 3 -6.87 -3.45 -22.96
C VAL A 3 -5.52 -3.87 -22.38
N TYR A 4 -4.43 -3.36 -22.96
CA TYR A 4 -3.07 -3.66 -22.51
C TYR A 4 -2.33 -2.37 -22.18
N TRP A 5 -1.53 -2.42 -21.12
CA TRP A 5 -0.63 -1.35 -20.68
C TRP A 5 0.82 -1.78 -20.94
N GLY A 6 1.26 -1.56 -22.18
CA GLY A 6 2.48 -2.15 -22.71
C GLY A 6 2.36 -3.68 -22.78
N GLU A 7 3.26 -4.40 -22.10
CA GLU A 7 3.22 -5.87 -22.02
C GLU A 7 2.32 -6.40 -20.88
N LYS A 8 1.72 -5.53 -20.07
CA LYS A 8 0.90 -5.91 -18.92
C LYS A 8 -0.58 -5.96 -19.26
N ARG A 9 -1.26 -6.88 -18.64
CA ARG A 9 -2.72 -7.07 -18.73
C ARG A 9 -3.49 -6.26 -17.68
N TYR A 10 -2.81 -5.33 -17.02
CA TYR A 10 -3.37 -4.43 -16.02
C TYR A 10 -2.61 -3.10 -16.03
N HIS A 11 -3.25 -2.02 -15.61
CA HIS A 11 -2.69 -0.69 -15.50
C HIS A 11 -1.63 -0.63 -14.39
N SER A 12 -0.42 -1.01 -14.74
CA SER A 12 0.67 -1.11 -13.76
C SER A 12 1.26 0.26 -13.44
N LEU A 13 1.74 0.44 -12.20
CA LEU A 13 2.45 1.63 -11.78
C LEU A 13 3.66 1.94 -12.68
N ASP A 14 4.39 0.92 -13.15
CA ASP A 14 5.54 1.13 -14.04
C ASP A 14 5.12 1.75 -15.38
N TYR A 15 4.02 1.30 -15.95
CA TYR A 15 3.44 1.87 -17.16
C TYR A 15 2.98 3.32 -16.93
N TYR A 16 2.21 3.55 -15.87
CA TYR A 16 1.75 4.89 -15.49
C TYR A 16 2.92 5.87 -15.32
N LEU A 17 3.96 5.48 -14.57
CA LEU A 17 5.12 6.33 -14.32
C LEU A 17 5.90 6.66 -15.60
N LYS A 18 6.11 5.68 -16.49
CA LYS A 18 6.79 5.91 -17.76
C LYS A 18 6.02 6.86 -18.67
N ASN A 19 4.70 6.72 -18.72
CA ASN A 19 3.87 7.59 -19.56
C ASN A 19 3.74 9.01 -18.99
N THR A 20 3.70 9.15 -17.67
CA THR A 20 3.49 10.46 -17.02
C THR A 20 4.79 11.22 -16.82
N TYR A 21 5.89 10.52 -16.48
CA TYR A 21 7.18 11.13 -16.12
C TYR A 21 8.30 10.83 -17.12
N GLY A 22 8.01 10.12 -18.21
CA GLY A 22 8.98 9.75 -19.23
C GLY A 22 9.96 8.65 -18.82
N SER A 23 9.95 8.21 -17.58
CA SER A 23 10.85 7.19 -17.05
C SER A 23 10.27 6.46 -15.84
N LYS A 24 10.89 5.34 -15.51
CA LYS A 24 10.60 4.63 -14.26
C LYS A 24 11.07 5.46 -13.06
N LEU A 25 10.22 5.55 -12.03
CA LEU A 25 10.58 6.07 -10.72
C LEU A 25 10.73 4.93 -9.71
N TYR A 26 11.73 5.04 -8.83
CA TYR A 26 11.97 4.05 -7.79
C TYR A 26 11.49 4.57 -6.43
N LYS A 27 10.77 3.75 -5.66
CA LYS A 27 10.38 4.11 -4.30
C LYS A 27 11.56 3.98 -3.35
N LEU A 28 11.80 5.03 -2.57
CA LEU A 28 12.70 5.04 -1.43
C LEU A 28 11.85 4.96 -0.16
N SER A 29 11.98 3.88 0.60
CA SER A 29 11.18 3.64 1.80
C SER A 29 11.79 4.39 2.98
N LEU A 30 11.15 5.48 3.38
CA LEU A 30 11.57 6.40 4.44
C LEU A 30 10.82 6.11 5.74
N ASN A 31 11.45 6.46 6.84
CA ASN A 31 10.89 6.37 8.18
C ASN A 31 11.00 7.73 8.88
N GLY A 32 9.86 8.37 9.13
CA GLY A 32 9.80 9.65 9.82
C GLY A 32 9.74 9.54 11.35
N GLY A 33 9.89 8.35 11.94
CA GLY A 33 9.87 8.14 13.38
C GLY A 33 8.48 8.23 14.02
N MET A 34 7.39 8.23 13.24
CA MET A 34 6.03 8.22 13.76
C MET A 34 5.68 6.87 14.40
N THR A 35 4.62 6.87 15.19
CA THR A 35 3.97 5.68 15.74
C THR A 35 2.57 5.46 15.10
N CYS A 36 1.69 4.75 15.78
CA CYS A 36 0.34 4.47 15.30
C CYS A 36 -0.65 4.56 16.47
N PRO A 37 -1.85 5.18 16.28
CA PRO A 37 -2.90 5.23 17.31
C PRO A 37 -3.30 3.85 17.86
N ASN A 38 -3.18 2.80 17.07
CA ASN A 38 -3.43 1.42 17.52
C ASN A 38 -2.32 0.85 18.43
N ARG A 39 -1.24 1.61 18.72
CA ARG A 39 -0.09 1.13 19.49
C ARG A 39 0.25 1.97 20.70
N ASP A 40 -0.07 3.25 20.71
CA ASP A 40 0.30 4.18 21.79
C ASP A 40 -0.78 4.39 22.85
N GLY A 41 -1.91 3.67 22.74
CA GLY A 41 -3.02 3.74 23.68
C GLY A 41 -4.16 4.65 23.22
N THR A 42 -4.01 5.41 22.14
CA THR A 42 -5.06 6.30 21.64
C THR A 42 -6.28 5.51 21.13
N CYS A 43 -6.09 4.49 20.28
CA CYS A 43 -7.13 3.56 19.83
C CYS A 43 -6.89 2.14 20.36
N GLY A 44 -5.65 1.80 20.68
CA GLY A 44 -5.24 0.50 21.19
C GLY A 44 -3.74 0.41 21.45
N THR A 45 -3.29 -0.68 22.06
CA THR A 45 -1.88 -0.85 22.46
C THR A 45 -1.17 -1.94 21.65
N ARG A 46 -1.91 -2.82 20.96
CA ARG A 46 -1.36 -4.03 20.33
C ARG A 46 -1.21 -3.92 18.81
N GLY A 47 -1.69 -2.84 18.19
CA GLY A 47 -1.72 -2.68 16.75
C GLY A 47 -2.77 -3.54 16.04
N CYS A 48 -2.84 -3.46 14.71
CA CYS A 48 -3.62 -4.41 13.92
C CYS A 48 -3.04 -5.82 14.09
N ILE A 49 -3.91 -6.86 14.07
CA ILE A 49 -3.50 -8.23 14.42
C ILE A 49 -2.41 -8.81 13.52
N PHE A 50 -2.28 -8.31 12.28
CA PHE A 50 -1.31 -8.75 11.27
C PHE A 50 -0.03 -7.91 11.24
N CYS A 51 0.00 -6.77 11.96
CA CYS A 51 1.07 -5.78 11.80
C CYS A 51 2.30 -6.17 12.65
N SER A 52 3.46 -6.33 12.00
CA SER A 52 4.75 -6.56 12.66
C SER A 52 5.10 -5.43 13.65
N GLN A 53 6.09 -5.68 14.50
CA GLN A 53 6.62 -4.63 15.40
C GLN A 53 7.18 -3.43 14.62
N GLY A 54 7.65 -3.63 13.38
CA GLY A 54 8.11 -2.58 12.50
C GLY A 54 7.01 -1.72 11.86
N GLY A 55 5.72 -1.99 12.15
CA GLY A 55 4.61 -1.17 11.67
C GLY A 55 4.51 -1.05 10.15
N SER A 56 4.70 -2.17 9.42
CA SER A 56 4.83 -2.21 7.95
C SER A 56 6.07 -1.49 7.38
N GLY A 57 6.97 -1.05 8.25
CA GLY A 57 8.21 -0.36 7.91
C GLY A 57 9.45 -1.24 7.98
N ASP A 58 9.30 -2.59 7.98
CA ASP A 58 10.41 -3.54 8.09
C ASP A 58 11.51 -3.36 7.01
N PHE A 59 11.19 -2.68 5.92
CA PHE A 59 12.11 -2.35 4.82
C PHE A 59 12.45 -0.86 4.73
N ALA A 60 11.98 -0.04 5.67
CA ALA A 60 12.29 1.39 5.69
C ALA A 60 13.69 1.64 6.28
N GLU A 61 14.26 2.80 5.93
CA GLU A 61 15.52 3.26 6.51
C GLU A 61 15.38 3.53 8.02
N SER A 62 16.50 3.73 8.69
CA SER A 62 16.51 3.98 10.14
C SER A 62 15.91 5.34 10.51
N PRO A 63 14.99 5.43 11.49
CA PRO A 63 14.47 6.71 11.94
C PRO A 63 15.50 7.58 12.70
N SER A 64 16.69 7.06 13.01
CA SER A 64 17.78 7.83 13.61
C SER A 64 18.53 8.70 12.61
N GLU A 65 18.33 8.47 11.30
CA GLU A 65 18.92 9.23 10.21
C GLU A 65 17.99 10.37 9.78
N THR A 66 18.58 11.48 9.31
CA THR A 66 17.82 12.55 8.66
C THR A 66 17.13 12.04 7.40
N ILE A 67 16.07 12.69 6.97
CA ILE A 67 15.37 12.30 5.73
C ILE A 67 16.30 12.35 4.52
N ARG A 68 17.20 13.33 4.49
CA ARG A 68 18.20 13.43 3.42
C ARG A 68 19.17 12.24 3.41
N GLU A 69 19.68 11.83 4.56
CA GLU A 69 20.55 10.65 4.67
C GLU A 69 19.83 9.39 4.23
N GLN A 70 18.58 9.18 4.67
CA GLN A 70 17.75 8.05 4.23
C GLN A 70 17.56 8.04 2.71
N ILE A 71 17.32 9.21 2.08
CA ILE A 71 17.21 9.34 0.62
C ILE A 71 18.52 8.91 -0.05
N GLU A 72 19.67 9.43 0.40
CA GLU A 72 20.95 9.11 -0.21
C GLU A 72 21.32 7.62 -0.03
N HIS A 73 21.04 7.02 1.13
CA HIS A 73 21.22 5.58 1.33
C HIS A 73 20.33 4.76 0.39
N GLY A 74 19.05 5.07 0.32
CA GLY A 74 18.12 4.39 -0.58
C GLY A 74 18.51 4.52 -2.05
N LYS A 75 18.96 5.71 -2.49
CA LYS A 75 19.50 5.94 -3.84
C LYS A 75 20.71 5.06 -4.12
N SER A 76 21.65 4.97 -3.19
CA SER A 76 22.86 4.15 -3.33
C SER A 76 22.53 2.67 -3.52
N LYS A 77 21.58 2.14 -2.73
CA LYS A 77 21.09 0.75 -2.87
C LYS A 77 20.45 0.49 -4.25
N ILE A 78 19.70 1.47 -4.78
CA ILE A 78 19.05 1.36 -6.10
C ILE A 78 20.08 1.53 -7.22
N ALA A 79 20.99 2.48 -7.11
CA ALA A 79 22.02 2.71 -8.11
C ALA A 79 22.92 1.49 -8.32
N ALA A 80 23.31 0.81 -7.24
CA ALA A 80 24.05 -0.43 -7.27
C ALA A 80 23.37 -1.56 -8.06
N LYS A 81 22.01 -1.54 -8.11
CA LYS A 81 21.21 -2.57 -8.77
C LYS A 81 20.69 -2.19 -10.15
N TYR A 82 20.39 -0.91 -10.38
CA TYR A 82 19.64 -0.44 -11.56
C TYR A 82 20.25 0.77 -12.25
N GLY A 83 21.42 1.26 -11.83
CA GLY A 83 22.11 2.41 -12.45
C GLY A 83 21.56 3.80 -12.06
N GLY A 84 20.64 3.87 -11.09
CA GLY A 84 20.07 5.14 -10.64
C GLY A 84 18.80 5.55 -11.37
N GLY A 85 18.32 6.79 -11.16
CA GLY A 85 17.10 7.35 -11.77
C GLY A 85 16.48 8.47 -10.96
N SER A 86 15.19 8.72 -11.18
CA SER A 86 14.36 9.59 -10.35
C SER A 86 13.55 8.78 -9.34
N TYR A 87 13.11 9.41 -8.26
CA TYR A 87 12.60 8.67 -7.10
C TYR A 87 11.27 9.19 -6.58
N ILE A 88 10.58 8.32 -5.86
CA ILE A 88 9.42 8.60 -5.02
C ILE A 88 9.88 8.51 -3.57
N ALA A 89 9.80 9.61 -2.82
CA ALA A 89 10.00 9.59 -1.38
C ALA A 89 8.77 8.97 -0.72
N TYR A 90 8.89 7.75 -0.20
CA TYR A 90 7.77 6.98 0.33
C TYR A 90 7.90 6.81 1.84
N PHE A 91 7.15 7.58 2.60
CA PHE A 91 7.00 7.42 4.04
C PHE A 91 6.11 6.21 4.31
N GLN A 92 6.71 5.11 4.77
CA GLN A 92 6.07 3.80 4.85
C GLN A 92 5.76 3.35 6.27
N ALA A 93 6.67 3.56 7.23
CA ALA A 93 6.59 2.99 8.57
C ALA A 93 5.44 3.58 9.39
N TYR A 94 4.57 2.73 9.94
CA TYR A 94 3.46 3.12 10.83
C TYR A 94 2.44 4.07 10.17
N THR A 95 2.06 5.15 10.88
CA THR A 95 1.07 6.14 10.45
C THR A 95 1.75 7.48 10.23
N ASN A 96 2.10 7.79 8.99
CA ASN A 96 3.05 8.87 8.69
C ASN A 96 2.48 10.29 8.75
N THR A 97 1.21 10.46 9.11
CA THR A 97 0.61 11.76 9.44
C THR A 97 0.29 11.89 10.94
N TYR A 98 0.68 10.90 11.74
CA TYR A 98 0.41 10.88 13.18
C TYR A 98 1.58 11.50 13.97
N ALA A 99 1.73 12.81 13.82
CA ALA A 99 2.68 13.64 14.53
C ALA A 99 2.24 15.12 14.47
N PRO A 100 2.82 16.02 15.27
CA PRO A 100 2.55 17.45 15.18
C PRO A 100 2.84 17.99 13.76
N VAL A 101 1.97 18.89 13.26
CA VAL A 101 2.05 19.40 11.89
C VAL A 101 3.37 20.07 11.55
N ASP A 102 3.97 20.79 12.50
CA ASP A 102 5.29 21.43 12.30
C ASP A 102 6.41 20.42 12.10
N TYR A 103 6.36 19.28 12.80
CA TYR A 103 7.30 18.19 12.59
C TYR A 103 7.10 17.57 11.19
N LEU A 104 5.85 17.30 10.80
CA LEU A 104 5.53 16.76 9.48
C LEU A 104 5.95 17.73 8.37
N ARG A 105 5.71 19.02 8.55
CA ARG A 105 6.15 20.07 7.63
C ARG A 105 7.66 20.02 7.40
N LYS A 106 8.43 19.90 8.48
CA LYS A 106 9.90 19.82 8.39
C LYS A 106 10.33 18.62 7.55
N ILE A 107 9.91 17.41 7.90
CA ILE A 107 10.39 16.19 7.26
C ILE A 107 9.84 16.01 5.83
N PHE A 108 8.61 16.38 5.57
CA PHE A 108 8.03 16.28 4.23
C PHE A 108 8.61 17.34 3.28
N THR A 109 8.89 18.56 3.78
CA THR A 109 9.56 19.60 3.00
C THR A 109 10.98 19.18 2.65
N GLU A 110 11.74 18.62 3.61
CA GLU A 110 13.07 18.07 3.35
C GLU A 110 13.06 17.01 2.25
N ALA A 111 12.09 16.10 2.28
CA ALA A 111 11.94 15.06 1.27
C ALA A 111 11.56 15.63 -0.10
N ILE A 112 10.51 16.45 -0.18
CA ILE A 112 9.94 16.91 -1.45
C ILE A 112 10.87 17.91 -2.17
N MET A 113 11.66 18.68 -1.42
CA MET A 113 12.63 19.64 -1.97
C MET A 113 13.90 18.97 -2.50
N HIS A 114 14.11 17.69 -2.20
CA HIS A 114 15.27 16.99 -2.75
C HIS A 114 15.20 16.92 -4.29
N PRO A 115 16.31 17.25 -5.03
CA PRO A 115 16.27 17.41 -6.49
C PRO A 115 15.86 16.13 -7.24
N ASP A 116 16.25 14.96 -6.75
CA ASP A 116 15.97 13.68 -7.39
C ASP A 116 14.59 13.09 -7.03
N ILE A 117 13.88 13.69 -6.08
CA ILE A 117 12.53 13.31 -5.72
C ILE A 117 11.54 13.95 -6.68
N ARG A 118 10.67 13.16 -7.27
CA ARG A 118 9.60 13.58 -8.17
C ARG A 118 8.23 13.56 -7.52
N ILE A 119 8.03 12.68 -6.54
CA ILE A 119 6.74 12.46 -5.88
C ILE A 119 7.02 12.25 -4.39
N LEU A 120 6.19 12.85 -3.54
CA LEU A 120 6.08 12.53 -2.13
C LEU A 120 4.91 11.56 -1.94
N SER A 121 5.14 10.36 -1.43
CA SER A 121 4.10 9.37 -1.13
C SER A 121 4.06 9.11 0.37
N VAL A 122 2.88 9.25 0.99
CA VAL A 122 2.71 9.15 2.44
C VAL A 122 1.67 8.08 2.79
N ALA A 123 2.11 7.01 3.43
CA ALA A 123 1.21 5.97 3.92
C ALA A 123 0.62 6.37 5.27
N THR A 124 -0.70 6.34 5.39
CA THR A 124 -1.38 6.75 6.61
C THR A 124 -2.73 6.09 6.81
N ARG A 125 -3.32 6.37 7.97
CA ARG A 125 -4.69 6.01 8.37
C ARG A 125 -5.64 7.18 8.07
N PRO A 126 -6.90 6.92 7.72
CA PRO A 126 -7.87 7.98 7.42
C PRO A 126 -8.22 8.85 8.63
N ASP A 127 -8.21 8.29 9.84
CA ASP A 127 -8.46 8.99 11.10
C ASP A 127 -7.30 9.90 11.58
N CYS A 128 -6.18 9.92 10.84
CA CYS A 128 -5.02 10.77 11.12
C CYS A 128 -4.81 11.86 10.06
N LEU A 129 -5.90 12.37 9.48
CA LEU A 129 -5.90 13.42 8.44
C LEU A 129 -6.75 14.63 8.92
N GLY A 130 -6.28 15.29 9.99
CA GLY A 130 -6.87 16.56 10.47
C GLY A 130 -6.71 17.69 9.46
N GLU A 131 -7.47 18.79 9.66
CA GLU A 131 -7.47 19.95 8.73
C GLU A 131 -6.09 20.58 8.56
N ASP A 132 -5.31 20.68 9.62
CA ASP A 132 -3.94 21.21 9.61
C ASP A 132 -3.01 20.34 8.73
N ILE A 133 -3.18 19.02 8.81
CA ILE A 133 -2.43 18.05 7.99
C ILE A 133 -2.87 18.12 6.54
N LEU A 134 -4.20 18.18 6.27
CA LEU A 134 -4.72 18.33 4.92
C LEU A 134 -4.24 19.61 4.25
N ASN A 135 -4.18 20.72 4.99
CA ASN A 135 -3.64 21.98 4.50
C ASN A 135 -2.13 21.85 4.18
N LEU A 136 -1.34 21.24 5.05
CA LEU A 136 0.07 20.96 4.78
C LEU A 136 0.26 20.11 3.51
N LEU A 137 -0.51 19.04 3.35
CA LEU A 137 -0.42 18.17 2.17
C LEU A 137 -0.81 18.92 0.90
N HIS A 138 -1.82 19.80 0.96
CA HIS A 138 -2.22 20.65 -0.15
C HIS A 138 -1.12 21.64 -0.55
N GLU A 139 -0.50 22.32 0.42
CA GLU A 139 0.64 23.21 0.18
C GLU A 139 1.80 22.48 -0.50
N LEU A 140 2.16 21.30 0.00
CA LEU A 140 3.24 20.49 -0.57
C LEU A 140 2.89 19.99 -1.99
N ASN A 141 1.62 19.69 -2.27
CA ASN A 141 1.15 19.26 -3.58
C ASN A 141 1.26 20.38 -4.65
N GLN A 142 1.38 21.65 -4.25
CA GLN A 142 1.68 22.74 -5.17
C GLN A 142 3.18 22.79 -5.58
N ILE A 143 4.05 22.12 -4.81
CA ILE A 143 5.50 22.09 -5.09
C ILE A 143 5.83 20.91 -6.02
N LYS A 144 5.42 19.70 -5.63
CA LYS A 144 5.53 18.47 -6.41
C LYS A 144 4.36 17.55 -6.06
N PRO A 145 4.00 16.59 -6.93
CA PRO A 145 2.89 15.67 -6.66
C PRO A 145 3.02 14.97 -5.31
N VAL A 146 1.94 15.04 -4.51
CA VAL A 146 1.79 14.30 -3.26
C VAL A 146 0.78 13.19 -3.48
N TRP A 147 1.11 11.97 -3.09
CA TRP A 147 0.23 10.80 -3.09
C TRP A 147 -0.05 10.37 -1.66
N ILE A 148 -1.31 10.08 -1.36
CA ILE A 148 -1.67 9.48 -0.07
C ILE A 148 -1.96 8.00 -0.28
N GLU A 149 -1.20 7.15 0.40
CA GLU A 149 -1.42 5.72 0.46
C GLU A 149 -2.29 5.42 1.69
N LEU A 150 -3.60 5.28 1.46
CA LEU A 150 -4.61 5.25 2.49
C LEU A 150 -4.98 3.82 2.86
N GLY A 151 -4.88 3.47 4.14
CA GLY A 151 -5.30 2.18 4.65
C GLY A 151 -6.83 2.04 4.59
N LEU A 152 -7.33 0.95 4.04
CA LEU A 152 -8.72 0.50 4.09
C LEU A 152 -8.77 -0.93 4.60
N GLN A 153 -7.96 -1.77 4.02
CA GLN A 153 -7.79 -3.21 4.20
C GLN A 153 -9.01 -3.99 3.67
N THR A 154 -10.22 -3.67 4.13
CA THR A 154 -11.52 -4.22 3.75
C THR A 154 -12.63 -3.19 3.97
N ILE A 155 -13.76 -3.34 3.30
CA ILE A 155 -15.00 -2.59 3.58
C ILE A 155 -15.89 -3.26 4.61
N HIS A 156 -15.65 -4.53 4.95
CA HIS A 156 -16.49 -5.34 5.84
C HIS A 156 -16.15 -5.07 7.29
N GLU A 157 -17.10 -4.50 8.05
CA GLU A 157 -16.86 -4.03 9.42
C GLU A 157 -16.57 -5.18 10.41
N ASP A 158 -17.14 -6.38 10.22
CA ASP A 158 -16.82 -7.55 11.04
C ASP A 158 -15.35 -7.94 10.89
N THR A 159 -14.86 -8.00 9.65
CA THR A 159 -13.45 -8.24 9.37
C THR A 159 -12.57 -7.10 9.86
N ALA A 160 -12.98 -5.84 9.65
CA ALA A 160 -12.26 -4.65 10.11
C ALA A 160 -12.12 -4.64 11.64
N SER A 161 -13.16 -5.03 12.36
CA SER A 161 -13.15 -5.22 13.82
C SER A 161 -12.20 -6.34 14.23
N TYR A 162 -12.29 -7.51 13.59
CA TYR A 162 -11.42 -8.65 13.86
C TYR A 162 -9.94 -8.30 13.66
N ILE A 163 -9.59 -7.61 12.57
CA ILE A 163 -8.20 -7.20 12.32
C ILE A 163 -7.78 -5.99 13.16
N ARG A 164 -8.66 -5.44 13.99
CA ARG A 164 -8.40 -4.25 14.81
C ARG A 164 -7.96 -3.04 13.97
N ARG A 165 -8.69 -2.77 12.88
CA ARG A 165 -8.43 -1.60 12.01
C ARG A 165 -8.49 -0.29 12.81
N GLY A 166 -9.46 -0.18 13.74
CA GLY A 166 -9.56 0.90 14.71
C GLY A 166 -10.20 2.20 14.18
N TYR A 167 -10.91 2.13 13.06
CA TYR A 167 -11.80 3.17 12.53
C TYR A 167 -12.84 2.52 11.63
N ASP A 168 -14.02 3.16 11.51
CA ASP A 168 -15.15 2.69 10.73
C ASP A 168 -15.05 3.18 9.27
N LEU A 169 -15.80 2.54 8.37
CA LEU A 169 -15.80 2.85 6.95
C LEU A 169 -16.14 4.32 6.63
N PRO A 170 -17.11 4.99 7.29
CA PRO A 170 -17.39 6.42 7.07
C PRO A 170 -16.18 7.35 7.31
N VAL A 171 -15.26 6.98 8.19
CA VAL A 171 -14.01 7.75 8.41
C VAL A 171 -13.12 7.70 7.18
N PHE A 172 -13.01 6.52 6.55
CA PHE A 172 -12.30 6.36 5.29
C PHE A 172 -12.95 7.18 4.16
N GLU A 173 -14.27 7.12 4.02
CA GLU A 173 -15.02 7.87 3.00
C GLU A 173 -14.82 9.39 3.16
N HIS A 174 -14.89 9.88 4.40
CA HIS A 174 -14.66 11.30 4.70
C HIS A 174 -13.24 11.72 4.28
N ALA A 175 -12.23 10.98 4.69
CA ALA A 175 -10.84 11.26 4.35
C ALA A 175 -10.60 11.22 2.82
N LEU A 176 -11.12 10.21 2.13
CA LEU A 176 -11.05 10.09 0.68
C LEU A 176 -11.69 11.30 -0.02
N LYS A 177 -12.90 11.69 0.40
CA LYS A 177 -13.59 12.86 -0.14
C LYS A 177 -12.78 14.15 0.04
N ARG A 178 -12.19 14.37 1.22
CA ARG A 178 -11.37 15.55 1.52
C ARG A 178 -10.10 15.59 0.66
N LEU A 179 -9.38 14.49 0.54
CA LEU A 179 -8.18 14.40 -0.31
C LEU A 179 -8.50 14.67 -1.78
N ARG A 180 -9.62 14.14 -2.29
CA ARG A 180 -10.08 14.41 -3.66
C ARG A 180 -10.42 15.86 -3.90
N GLN A 181 -11.08 16.55 -2.96
CA GLN A 181 -11.35 18.00 -3.04
C GLN A 181 -10.08 18.83 -3.14
N LEU A 182 -8.98 18.36 -2.55
CA LEU A 182 -7.66 19.00 -2.62
C LEU A 182 -6.84 18.58 -3.86
N GLY A 183 -7.39 17.74 -4.74
CA GLY A 183 -6.69 17.22 -5.91
C GLY A 183 -5.52 16.30 -5.58
N ILE A 184 -5.54 15.67 -4.42
CA ILE A 184 -4.48 14.76 -3.97
C ILE A 184 -4.84 13.32 -4.35
N PRO A 185 -4.05 12.64 -5.20
CA PRO A 185 -4.27 11.24 -5.57
C PRO A 185 -4.23 10.29 -4.37
N VAL A 186 -5.20 9.38 -4.31
CA VAL A 186 -5.30 8.37 -3.24
C VAL A 186 -5.04 6.97 -3.79
N ILE A 187 -4.09 6.29 -3.18
CA ILE A 187 -3.77 4.88 -3.41
C ILE A 187 -4.30 4.08 -2.23
N VAL A 188 -5.27 3.22 -2.48
CA VAL A 188 -5.91 2.44 -1.41
C VAL A 188 -5.17 1.14 -1.15
N HIS A 189 -4.92 0.83 0.12
CA HIS A 189 -4.37 -0.45 0.53
C HIS A 189 -5.50 -1.41 0.90
N THR A 190 -5.59 -2.55 0.20
CA THR A 190 -6.46 -3.68 0.52
C THR A 190 -5.63 -4.92 0.83
N ILE A 191 -6.20 -5.87 1.57
CA ILE A 191 -5.57 -7.16 1.88
C ILE A 191 -6.49 -8.27 1.41
N LEU A 192 -5.98 -9.14 0.54
CA LEU A 192 -6.65 -10.35 0.08
C LEU A 192 -6.27 -11.53 0.96
N GLY A 193 -7.26 -12.33 1.34
CA GLY A 193 -7.09 -13.51 2.22
C GLY A 193 -7.24 -13.19 3.70
N LEU A 194 -7.93 -12.10 4.06
CA LEU A 194 -8.31 -11.84 5.44
C LEU A 194 -9.22 -12.95 5.97
N PRO A 195 -9.02 -13.41 7.22
CA PRO A 195 -9.87 -14.44 7.80
C PRO A 195 -11.35 -14.03 7.82
N GLY A 196 -12.22 -14.90 7.33
CA GLY A 196 -13.65 -14.65 7.22
C GLY A 196 -14.09 -14.02 5.92
N GLU A 197 -13.18 -13.64 5.03
CA GLU A 197 -13.52 -13.13 3.70
C GLU A 197 -13.30 -14.18 2.61
N ASP A 198 -14.27 -14.28 1.74
CA ASP A 198 -14.22 -15.08 0.51
C ASP A 198 -14.07 -14.18 -0.73
N ILE A 199 -14.14 -14.80 -1.91
CA ILE A 199 -14.02 -14.09 -3.19
C ILE A 199 -15.12 -13.05 -3.39
N LYS A 200 -16.36 -13.34 -2.93
CA LYS A 200 -17.49 -12.42 -3.07
C LYS A 200 -17.24 -11.12 -2.32
N GLN A 201 -16.79 -11.20 -1.09
CA GLN A 201 -16.48 -10.04 -0.25
C GLN A 201 -15.31 -9.22 -0.83
N ASN A 202 -14.30 -9.90 -1.39
CA ASN A 202 -13.23 -9.20 -2.11
C ASN A 202 -13.76 -8.45 -3.34
N LEU A 203 -14.71 -9.03 -4.10
CA LEU A 203 -15.35 -8.36 -5.25
C LEU A 203 -16.23 -7.18 -4.82
N GLU A 204 -16.97 -7.31 -3.72
CA GLU A 204 -17.73 -6.19 -3.13
C GLU A 204 -16.80 -5.02 -2.83
N THR A 205 -15.60 -5.29 -2.29
CA THR A 205 -14.58 -4.27 -2.07
C THR A 205 -14.08 -3.64 -3.39
N MET A 206 -13.88 -4.42 -4.46
CA MET A 206 -13.48 -3.86 -5.76
C MET A 206 -14.57 -2.96 -6.37
N HIS A 207 -15.83 -3.40 -6.34
CA HIS A 207 -16.96 -2.61 -6.83
C HIS A 207 -17.09 -1.29 -6.06
N TYR A 208 -17.03 -1.36 -4.73
CA TYR A 208 -17.01 -0.16 -3.87
C TYR A 208 -15.92 0.83 -4.26
N LEU A 209 -14.69 0.36 -4.49
CA LEU A 209 -13.57 1.21 -4.86
C LEU A 209 -13.70 1.80 -6.27
N ASN A 210 -14.32 1.08 -7.22
CA ASN A 210 -14.66 1.62 -8.54
C ASN A 210 -15.62 2.81 -8.43
N GLU A 211 -16.67 2.70 -7.63
CA GLU A 211 -17.66 3.77 -7.41
C GLU A 211 -17.05 5.01 -6.73
N HIS A 212 -16.04 4.80 -5.91
CA HIS A 212 -15.32 5.88 -5.22
C HIS A 212 -14.21 6.53 -6.06
N HIS A 213 -13.98 6.06 -7.29
CA HIS A 213 -13.03 6.65 -8.25
C HIS A 213 -11.65 6.92 -7.66
N ILE A 214 -11.07 5.92 -7.00
CA ILE A 214 -9.70 6.00 -6.48
C ILE A 214 -8.68 6.04 -7.63
N GLN A 215 -7.50 6.64 -7.40
CA GLN A 215 -6.47 6.73 -8.44
C GLN A 215 -5.55 5.52 -8.50
N GLY A 216 -5.40 4.81 -7.39
CA GLY A 216 -4.55 3.64 -7.36
C GLY A 216 -4.91 2.65 -6.26
N ILE A 217 -4.43 1.42 -6.41
CA ILE A 217 -4.69 0.34 -5.44
C ILE A 217 -3.44 -0.51 -5.21
N LYS A 218 -3.32 -1.03 -4.01
CA LYS A 218 -2.43 -2.15 -3.68
C LYS A 218 -3.28 -3.35 -3.26
N LEU A 219 -3.27 -4.39 -4.08
CA LEU A 219 -3.85 -5.69 -3.77
C LEU A 219 -2.78 -6.51 -3.04
N GLN A 220 -2.85 -6.53 -1.73
CA GLN A 220 -1.81 -7.17 -0.90
C GLN A 220 -2.25 -8.56 -0.46
N LEU A 221 -1.36 -9.53 -0.61
CA LEU A 221 -1.51 -10.85 0.01
C LEU A 221 -1.38 -10.75 1.52
N LEU A 222 -2.29 -11.39 2.27
CA LEU A 222 -2.14 -11.53 3.71
C LEU A 222 -0.86 -12.30 4.04
N HIS A 223 -0.05 -11.76 4.94
CA HIS A 223 1.12 -12.43 5.50
C HIS A 223 0.91 -12.69 6.99
N VAL A 224 1.16 -13.90 7.43
CA VAL A 224 1.22 -14.28 8.83
C VAL A 224 2.66 -14.12 9.30
N LEU A 225 2.89 -13.16 10.18
CA LEU A 225 4.22 -12.82 10.68
C LEU A 225 4.37 -13.25 12.14
N LYS A 226 5.56 -13.71 12.53
CA LYS A 226 5.91 -14.01 13.93
C LYS A 226 5.61 -12.82 14.84
N TYR A 227 5.26 -13.11 16.07
CA TYR A 227 5.00 -12.12 17.12
C TYR A 227 3.79 -11.22 16.84
N THR A 228 2.84 -11.71 16.05
CA THR A 228 1.54 -11.06 15.79
C THR A 228 0.41 -11.92 16.34
N ASP A 229 -0.70 -11.31 16.77
CA ASP A 229 -1.87 -12.07 17.22
C ASP A 229 -2.48 -12.91 16.09
N LEU A 230 -2.32 -12.48 14.84
CA LEU A 230 -2.73 -13.26 13.67
C LEU A 230 -1.93 -14.58 13.58
N ALA A 231 -0.66 -14.59 14.00
CA ALA A 231 0.13 -15.81 14.03
C ALA A 231 -0.43 -16.83 15.03
N ASP A 232 -0.89 -16.36 16.20
CA ASP A 232 -1.50 -17.23 17.22
C ASP A 232 -2.80 -17.84 16.68
N ASP A 233 -3.64 -17.05 16.00
CA ASP A 233 -4.87 -17.54 15.36
C ASP A 233 -4.57 -18.55 14.25
N TYR A 234 -3.55 -18.34 13.43
CA TYR A 234 -3.12 -19.24 12.39
C TYR A 234 -2.58 -20.58 12.96
N LEU A 235 -1.69 -20.51 13.96
CA LEU A 235 -1.08 -21.68 14.58
C LEU A 235 -2.09 -22.54 15.35
N THR A 236 -3.18 -21.96 15.83
CA THR A 236 -4.30 -22.67 16.45
C THR A 236 -5.34 -23.20 15.44
N GLY A 237 -5.12 -22.99 14.14
CA GLY A 237 -5.98 -23.51 13.09
C GLY A 237 -7.31 -22.77 12.91
N ARG A 238 -7.42 -21.52 13.37
CA ARG A 238 -8.65 -20.72 13.23
C ARG A 238 -8.93 -20.28 11.79
N PHE A 239 -7.89 -20.21 10.96
CA PHE A 239 -8.01 -19.93 9.52
C PHE A 239 -6.83 -20.55 8.76
N SER A 240 -6.95 -20.62 7.44
CA SER A 240 -5.88 -21.02 6.51
C SER A 240 -5.49 -19.85 5.62
N VAL A 241 -4.24 -19.85 5.15
CA VAL A 241 -3.78 -18.91 4.11
C VAL A 241 -3.94 -19.53 2.73
N TYR A 242 -4.07 -18.70 1.73
CA TYR A 242 -4.16 -19.15 0.34
C TYR A 242 -2.89 -19.88 -0.11
N SER A 243 -3.05 -20.98 -0.85
CA SER A 243 -2.05 -21.49 -1.78
C SER A 243 -1.75 -20.43 -2.86
N MET A 244 -0.70 -20.62 -3.63
CA MET A 244 -0.37 -19.70 -4.71
C MET A 244 -1.45 -19.69 -5.80
N GLU A 245 -2.06 -20.83 -6.09
CA GLU A 245 -3.11 -20.99 -7.07
C GLU A 245 -4.41 -20.31 -6.63
N GLU A 246 -4.89 -20.59 -5.41
CA GLU A 246 -6.06 -19.90 -4.83
C GLU A 246 -5.87 -18.37 -4.81
N TYR A 247 -4.66 -17.90 -4.48
CA TYR A 247 -4.37 -16.47 -4.53
C TYR A 247 -4.48 -15.91 -5.95
N PHE A 248 -4.00 -16.65 -6.96
CA PHE A 248 -4.10 -16.20 -8.37
C PHE A 248 -5.53 -16.18 -8.85
N GLU A 249 -6.38 -17.09 -8.41
CA GLU A 249 -7.83 -17.09 -8.72
C GLU A 249 -8.52 -15.85 -8.15
N VAL A 250 -8.33 -15.61 -6.84
CA VAL A 250 -8.92 -14.44 -6.16
C VAL A 250 -8.41 -13.13 -6.76
N LEU A 251 -7.10 -13.02 -6.97
CA LEU A 251 -6.49 -11.84 -7.56
C LEU A 251 -6.99 -11.59 -9.00
N SER A 252 -7.15 -12.66 -9.80
CA SER A 252 -7.68 -12.57 -11.16
C SER A 252 -9.09 -12.01 -11.19
N SER A 253 -9.95 -12.52 -10.30
CA SER A 253 -11.32 -12.02 -10.17
C SER A 253 -11.35 -10.55 -9.74
N CYS A 254 -10.51 -10.15 -8.76
CA CYS A 254 -10.37 -8.74 -8.39
C CYS A 254 -9.93 -7.86 -9.57
N ILE A 255 -8.93 -8.29 -10.33
CA ILE A 255 -8.43 -7.53 -11.50
C ILE A 255 -9.50 -7.43 -12.60
N CYS A 256 -10.22 -8.50 -12.91
CA CYS A 256 -11.28 -8.49 -13.89
C CYS A 256 -12.42 -7.51 -13.54
N ASN A 257 -12.67 -7.32 -12.26
CA ASN A 257 -13.72 -6.44 -11.73
C ASN A 257 -13.21 -5.05 -11.29
N LEU A 258 -11.95 -4.70 -11.57
CA LEU A 258 -11.37 -3.41 -11.22
C LEU A 258 -11.34 -2.48 -12.44
N SER A 259 -11.79 -1.22 -12.27
CA SER A 259 -11.77 -0.22 -13.35
C SER A 259 -10.40 -0.08 -14.01
N PRO A 260 -10.31 -0.04 -15.36
CA PRO A 260 -9.08 0.19 -16.11
C PRO A 260 -8.37 1.50 -15.77
N ASP A 261 -9.09 2.48 -15.21
CA ASP A 261 -8.54 3.78 -14.83
C ASP A 261 -7.73 3.72 -13.53
N ILE A 262 -7.96 2.69 -12.70
CA ILE A 262 -7.27 2.52 -11.42
C ILE A 262 -5.87 1.93 -11.64
N VAL A 263 -4.83 2.65 -11.21
CA VAL A 263 -3.44 2.19 -11.30
C VAL A 263 -3.14 1.13 -10.25
N ILE A 264 -2.70 -0.04 -10.66
CA ILE A 264 -2.29 -1.11 -9.73
C ILE A 264 -0.84 -0.90 -9.33
N HIS A 265 -0.63 -0.48 -8.07
CA HIS A 265 0.69 -0.23 -7.50
C HIS A 265 1.39 -1.50 -7.04
N ARG A 266 0.63 -2.52 -6.65
CA ARG A 266 1.14 -3.80 -6.13
C ARG A 266 0.10 -4.90 -6.30
N LEU A 267 0.57 -6.11 -6.67
CA LEU A 267 -0.24 -7.33 -6.81
C LEU A 267 0.07 -8.40 -5.76
N THR A 268 0.99 -8.16 -4.85
CA THR A 268 1.35 -9.06 -3.76
C THR A 268 2.04 -8.27 -2.66
N GLY A 269 2.22 -8.87 -1.49
CA GLY A 269 2.98 -8.28 -0.38
C GLY A 269 4.46 -8.66 -0.43
N ASP A 270 5.24 -8.02 0.43
CA ASP A 270 6.59 -8.43 0.80
C ASP A 270 6.61 -8.61 2.32
N GLY A 271 6.70 -9.86 2.79
CA GLY A 271 6.92 -10.17 4.19
C GLY A 271 8.42 -10.28 4.50
N PRO A 272 8.89 -9.77 5.65
CA PRO A 272 10.27 -10.02 6.10
C PRO A 272 10.49 -11.52 6.23
N LYS A 273 11.52 -12.07 5.55
CA LYS A 273 11.73 -13.53 5.45
C LYS A 273 11.95 -14.21 6.79
N ASP A 274 12.60 -13.54 7.71
CA ASP A 274 12.90 -13.99 9.07
C ASP A 274 11.68 -13.99 10.00
N LEU A 275 10.68 -13.16 9.68
CA LEU A 275 9.41 -13.07 10.42
C LEU A 275 8.27 -13.87 9.77
N LEU A 276 8.35 -14.19 8.48
CA LEU A 276 7.26 -14.83 7.76
C LEU A 276 7.03 -16.28 8.22
N ILE A 277 5.80 -16.57 8.67
CA ILE A 277 5.30 -17.92 8.95
C ILE A 277 4.60 -18.49 7.70
N ALA A 278 3.65 -17.71 7.14
CA ALA A 278 2.83 -18.16 6.00
C ALA A 278 2.32 -16.94 5.18
N PRO A 279 2.05 -17.14 3.90
CA PRO A 279 2.37 -18.30 3.08
C PRO A 279 3.85 -18.28 2.62
N THR A 280 4.56 -19.38 2.78
CA THR A 280 6.00 -19.47 2.48
C THR A 280 6.34 -19.34 1.00
N TRP A 281 5.40 -19.67 0.10
CA TRP A 281 5.60 -19.53 -1.34
C TRP A 281 5.82 -18.05 -1.77
N SER A 282 5.35 -17.10 -0.99
CA SER A 282 5.51 -15.65 -1.28
C SER A 282 6.95 -15.15 -1.16
N THR A 283 7.85 -15.91 -0.52
CA THR A 283 9.25 -15.52 -0.30
C THR A 283 10.07 -15.38 -1.58
N ASN A 284 9.70 -16.09 -2.65
CA ASN A 284 10.34 -15.98 -3.96
C ASN A 284 9.55 -15.06 -4.89
N LYS A 285 9.60 -13.77 -4.62
CA LYS A 285 8.82 -12.75 -5.35
C LYS A 285 8.98 -12.83 -6.87
N ARG A 286 10.19 -13.07 -7.37
CA ARG A 286 10.43 -13.16 -8.82
C ARG A 286 9.69 -14.35 -9.44
N HIS A 287 9.72 -15.50 -8.78
CA HIS A 287 8.99 -16.68 -9.20
C HIS A 287 7.49 -16.43 -9.20
N VAL A 288 6.95 -15.89 -8.11
CA VAL A 288 5.52 -15.57 -7.97
C VAL A 288 5.05 -14.62 -9.09
N LEU A 289 5.78 -13.54 -9.35
CA LEU A 289 5.40 -12.59 -10.40
C LEU A 289 5.47 -13.20 -11.80
N ASN A 290 6.42 -14.07 -12.08
CA ASN A 290 6.51 -14.78 -13.37
C ASN A 290 5.36 -15.76 -13.55
N GLN A 291 5.03 -16.58 -12.52
CA GLN A 291 3.89 -17.49 -12.55
C GLN A 291 2.57 -16.74 -12.70
N MET A 292 2.39 -15.63 -12.00
CA MET A 292 1.22 -14.77 -12.11
C MET A 292 1.03 -14.22 -13.55
N GLN A 293 2.11 -13.76 -14.21
CA GLN A 293 2.03 -13.29 -15.59
C GLN A 293 1.67 -14.43 -16.57
N SER A 294 2.18 -15.63 -16.34
CA SER A 294 1.82 -16.83 -17.11
C SER A 294 0.37 -17.20 -16.87
N TRP A 295 -0.09 -17.19 -15.64
CA TRP A 295 -1.49 -17.43 -15.25
C TRP A 295 -2.44 -16.48 -15.96
N PHE A 296 -2.16 -15.17 -15.93
CA PHE A 296 -3.00 -14.17 -16.58
C PHE A 296 -3.09 -14.38 -18.10
N LYS A 297 -2.01 -14.88 -18.74
CA LYS A 297 -2.03 -15.21 -20.17
C LYS A 297 -2.87 -16.45 -20.45
N ILE A 298 -2.69 -17.52 -19.68
CA ILE A 298 -3.38 -18.80 -19.88
C ILE A 298 -4.89 -18.67 -19.67
N HIS A 299 -5.29 -17.95 -18.63
CA HIS A 299 -6.70 -17.77 -18.25
C HIS A 299 -7.33 -16.52 -18.87
N ASP A 300 -6.60 -15.84 -19.77
CA ASP A 300 -7.06 -14.64 -20.47
C ASP A 300 -7.59 -13.54 -19.53
N ILE A 301 -6.85 -13.25 -18.47
CA ILE A 301 -7.19 -12.25 -17.44
C ILE A 301 -6.67 -10.88 -17.89
N TRP A 302 -7.53 -9.85 -17.82
CA TRP A 302 -7.13 -8.44 -17.92
C TRP A 302 -8.03 -7.56 -17.08
N GLN A 303 -7.51 -6.40 -16.71
CA GLN A 303 -8.20 -5.44 -15.84
C GLN A 303 -9.46 -4.89 -16.53
N GLY A 304 -10.59 -4.98 -15.82
CA GLY A 304 -11.88 -4.51 -16.32
C GLY A 304 -12.57 -5.46 -17.28
N LYS A 305 -12.18 -6.73 -17.33
CA LYS A 305 -12.79 -7.74 -18.21
C LYS A 305 -14.27 -7.98 -17.92
N GLU A 306 -14.68 -7.84 -16.68
CA GLU A 306 -16.01 -8.17 -16.16
C GLU A 306 -16.82 -6.92 -15.74
N LEU A 307 -16.38 -5.71 -16.15
CA LEU A 307 -17.09 -4.44 -15.96
C LEU A 307 -18.04 -4.13 -17.11
#